data_2ed428b3577046868bc477e96c5f458c
#
_entry.id   2ed428b3577046868bc477e96c5f458c
#
_cell.length_a   1.000
_cell.length_b   1.000
_cell.length_c   1.000
_cell.angle_alpha   90.00
_cell.angle_beta   90.00
_cell.angle_gamma   90.00
#
_symmetry.space_group_name_H-M   'P 1'
#
loop_
_entity.id
_entity.type
_entity.pdbx_description
1 polymer ?
#
loop_
_entity_poly.entity_id
_entity_poly.type
_entity_poly.pdbx_seq_one_letter_code
_entity_poly.pdbx_strand_id
1 'polypeptide(L)'
;CALPIFYQHGFLKVHPSGRYLTYADGTPFFWLGDTHWEFAFGERWDESNHPQMTSMFRGMADRRKEQGYNVYQTNLRSDSWKEHKSRYWKTDATDDVPDVAFYQNELDRRMQYLADLGFINALGFAWSGSIEQGVEHQKHLARYIIARYGALPVVWTLSGEVAGYFPGKPRETAI
;
A
#
# COMPACT_ATOMS: atom_id res chain seq x y z
N CYS A 1 -8.41 -18.71 -17.83
CA CYS A 1 -8.14 -18.12 -16.50
C CYS A 1 -9.32 -17.25 -16.11
N ALA A 2 -9.90 -17.46 -14.92
CA ALA A 2 -10.88 -16.53 -14.39
C ALA A 2 -10.18 -15.21 -14.04
N LEU A 3 -10.73 -14.08 -14.46
CA LEU A 3 -10.23 -12.79 -14.02
C LEU A 3 -10.40 -12.65 -12.50
N PRO A 4 -9.45 -12.02 -11.78
CA PRO A 4 -9.65 -11.69 -10.39
C PRO A 4 -10.97 -10.93 -10.16
N ILE A 5 -11.58 -11.13 -9.00
CA ILE A 5 -12.93 -10.62 -8.70
C ILE A 5 -13.08 -9.10 -8.93
N PHE A 6 -12.01 -8.34 -8.67
CA PHE A 6 -11.98 -6.91 -8.94
C PHE A 6 -12.24 -6.57 -10.42
N TYR A 7 -11.60 -7.30 -11.34
CA TYR A 7 -11.78 -7.05 -12.79
C TYR A 7 -13.14 -7.51 -13.30
N GLN A 8 -13.86 -8.32 -12.53
CA GLN A 8 -15.23 -8.73 -12.85
C GLN A 8 -16.26 -7.71 -12.37
N HIS A 9 -16.05 -7.10 -11.21
CA HIS A 9 -17.02 -6.25 -10.51
C HIS A 9 -16.66 -4.76 -10.51
N GLY A 10 -15.44 -4.40 -10.92
CA GLY A 10 -14.93 -3.02 -10.97
C GLY A 10 -14.46 -2.48 -9.62
N PHE A 11 -14.16 -1.18 -9.58
CA PHE A 11 -13.63 -0.51 -8.39
C PHE A 11 -14.63 -0.46 -7.24
N LEU A 12 -14.11 -0.35 -6.01
CA LEU A 12 -14.93 -0.13 -4.84
C LEU A 12 -15.52 1.28 -4.82
N LYS A 13 -16.73 1.38 -4.32
CA LYS A 13 -17.42 2.63 -4.04
C LYS A 13 -18.19 2.54 -2.73
N VAL A 14 -18.51 3.68 -2.14
CA VAL A 14 -19.41 3.74 -0.99
C VAL A 14 -20.84 3.52 -1.49
N HIS A 15 -21.58 2.63 -0.84
CA HIS A 15 -23.00 2.44 -1.14
C HIS A 15 -23.78 3.75 -0.86
N PRO A 16 -24.84 4.10 -1.61
CA PRO A 16 -25.59 5.33 -1.41
C PRO A 16 -26.10 5.57 0.01
N SER A 17 -26.33 4.51 0.80
CA SER A 17 -26.68 4.65 2.22
C SER A 17 -25.53 5.15 3.12
N GLY A 18 -24.28 5.19 2.61
CA GLY A 18 -23.09 5.58 3.37
C GLY A 18 -22.62 4.55 4.42
N ARG A 19 -23.22 3.36 4.47
CA ARG A 19 -22.97 2.39 5.55
C ARG A 19 -22.00 1.27 5.23
N TYR A 20 -21.77 0.97 3.94
CA TYR A 20 -20.92 -0.11 3.50
C TYR A 20 -20.35 0.15 2.12
N LEU A 21 -19.39 -0.68 1.72
CA LEU A 21 -18.76 -0.63 0.39
C LEU A 21 -19.42 -1.62 -0.55
N THR A 22 -19.45 -1.25 -1.83
CA THR A 22 -19.84 -2.13 -2.93
C THR A 22 -18.79 -2.06 -4.03
N TYR A 23 -18.75 -3.06 -4.89
CA TYR A 23 -18.13 -2.92 -6.20
C TYR A 23 -18.92 -1.96 -7.11
N ALA A 24 -18.33 -1.59 -8.25
CA ALA A 24 -18.96 -0.68 -9.20
C ALA A 24 -20.30 -1.21 -9.74
N ASP A 25 -20.46 -2.50 -9.87
CA ASP A 25 -21.68 -3.18 -10.30
C ASP A 25 -22.77 -3.28 -9.20
N GLY A 26 -22.48 -2.84 -7.99
CA GLY A 26 -23.40 -2.89 -6.85
C GLY A 26 -23.26 -4.13 -5.96
N THR A 27 -22.42 -5.09 -6.31
CA THR A 27 -22.14 -6.27 -5.47
C THR A 27 -21.58 -5.82 -4.12
N PRO A 28 -22.15 -6.24 -2.97
CA PRO A 28 -21.66 -5.87 -1.65
C PRO A 28 -20.23 -6.33 -1.42
N PHE A 29 -19.44 -5.49 -0.74
CA PHE A 29 -18.06 -5.79 -0.37
C PHE A 29 -17.91 -5.89 1.14
N PHE A 30 -17.45 -7.05 1.62
CA PHE A 30 -17.08 -7.26 3.00
C PHE A 30 -15.58 -7.06 3.16
N TRP A 31 -15.16 -6.06 3.93
CA TRP A 31 -13.76 -5.77 4.17
C TRP A 31 -13.15 -6.72 5.19
N LEU A 32 -12.38 -7.70 4.73
CA LEU A 32 -11.56 -8.55 5.58
C LEU A 32 -10.09 -8.34 5.20
N GLY A 33 -9.41 -7.48 5.96
CA GLY A 33 -8.05 -7.05 5.67
C GLY A 33 -7.03 -7.46 6.72
N ASP A 34 -5.78 -7.57 6.29
CA ASP A 34 -4.61 -7.67 7.16
C ASP A 34 -3.58 -6.62 6.79
N THR A 35 -2.74 -6.25 7.75
CA THR A 35 -1.69 -5.25 7.60
C THR A 35 -0.33 -5.91 7.56
N HIS A 36 0.42 -5.63 6.49
CA HIS A 36 1.77 -6.17 6.29
C HIS A 36 2.76 -5.02 6.07
N TRP A 37 3.29 -4.49 7.17
CA TRP A 37 4.16 -3.31 7.12
C TRP A 37 5.48 -3.55 6.39
N GLU A 38 6.08 -4.72 6.60
CA GLU A 38 7.42 -5.03 6.10
C GLU A 38 7.48 -5.33 4.60
N PHE A 39 6.35 -5.62 3.96
CA PHE A 39 6.38 -6.02 2.57
C PHE A 39 6.99 -4.95 1.65
N ALA A 40 6.83 -3.68 1.99
CA ALA A 40 7.35 -2.58 1.20
C ALA A 40 8.82 -2.23 1.52
N PHE A 41 9.27 -2.50 2.75
CA PHE A 41 10.55 -2.01 3.27
C PHE A 41 11.59 -3.12 3.43
N GLY A 42 11.24 -4.16 4.16
CA GLY A 42 12.14 -5.19 4.64
C GLY A 42 12.22 -6.39 3.73
N GLU A 43 11.11 -6.76 3.13
CA GLU A 43 11.03 -8.00 2.38
C GLU A 43 11.46 -7.85 0.92
N ARG A 44 11.87 -8.97 0.35
CA ARG A 44 12.24 -9.12 -1.05
C ARG A 44 11.37 -10.15 -1.73
N TRP A 45 11.28 -10.06 -3.04
CA TRP A 45 10.49 -10.99 -3.84
C TRP A 45 10.90 -12.45 -3.65
N ASP A 46 12.21 -12.72 -3.61
CA ASP A 46 12.78 -14.07 -3.55
C ASP A 46 13.56 -14.36 -2.25
N GLU A 47 13.28 -13.61 -1.17
CA GLU A 47 13.94 -13.82 0.11
C GLU A 47 12.99 -14.30 1.19
N SER A 48 13.49 -15.15 2.08
CA SER A 48 12.77 -15.59 3.28
C SER A 48 13.75 -15.81 4.42
N ASN A 49 13.33 -15.44 5.61
CA ASN A 49 13.98 -15.83 6.86
C ASN A 49 13.38 -17.13 7.45
N HIS A 50 12.43 -17.73 6.75
CA HIS A 50 11.80 -18.98 7.16
C HIS A 50 12.27 -20.15 6.27
N PRO A 51 12.77 -21.26 6.85
CA PRO A 51 13.41 -22.33 6.08
C PRO A 51 12.48 -23.08 5.11
N GLN A 52 11.17 -22.99 5.30
CA GLN A 52 10.16 -23.65 4.46
C GLN A 52 9.51 -22.72 3.43
N MET A 53 9.95 -21.47 3.34
CA MET A 53 9.40 -20.48 2.41
C MET A 53 10.50 -19.93 1.51
N THR A 54 10.24 -19.80 0.23
CA THR A 54 11.14 -19.13 -0.73
C THR A 54 10.99 -17.62 -0.72
N SER A 55 9.85 -17.12 -0.22
CA SER A 55 9.54 -15.69 -0.08
C SER A 55 8.59 -15.49 1.10
N MET A 56 8.96 -14.63 2.03
CA MET A 56 8.08 -14.27 3.15
C MET A 56 6.84 -13.57 2.64
N PHE A 57 7.01 -12.61 1.73
CA PHE A 57 5.89 -11.87 1.14
C PHE A 57 4.88 -12.81 0.47
N ARG A 58 5.34 -13.69 -0.45
CA ARG A 58 4.44 -14.61 -1.16
C ARG A 58 3.75 -15.58 -0.20
N GLY A 59 4.49 -16.17 0.71
CA GLY A 59 3.93 -17.10 1.70
C GLY A 59 2.86 -16.45 2.59
N MET A 60 3.07 -15.18 2.98
CA MET A 60 2.08 -14.40 3.73
C MET A 60 0.82 -14.14 2.88
N ALA A 61 1.01 -13.65 1.65
CA ALA A 61 -0.11 -13.33 0.75
C ALA A 61 -0.95 -14.57 0.43
N ASP A 62 -0.30 -15.69 0.08
CA ASP A 62 -0.98 -16.94 -0.22
C ASP A 62 -1.78 -17.44 0.99
N ARG A 63 -1.16 -17.43 2.17
CA ARG A 63 -1.83 -17.86 3.40
C ARG A 63 -3.04 -16.99 3.73
N ARG A 64 -2.95 -15.67 3.56
CA ARG A 64 -4.10 -14.77 3.77
C ARG A 64 -5.20 -15.01 2.73
N LYS A 65 -4.81 -15.30 1.49
CA LYS A 65 -5.79 -15.68 0.45
C LYS A 65 -6.54 -16.96 0.81
N GLU A 66 -5.84 -18.00 1.24
CA GLU A 66 -6.44 -19.25 1.72
C GLU A 66 -7.41 -19.04 2.88
N GLN A 67 -7.12 -18.09 3.76
CA GLN A 67 -7.96 -17.73 4.91
C GLN A 67 -9.16 -16.84 4.53
N GLY A 68 -9.32 -16.47 3.25
CA GLY A 68 -10.43 -15.67 2.76
C GLY A 68 -10.26 -14.16 2.90
N TYR A 69 -9.06 -13.68 3.22
CA TYR A 69 -8.77 -12.24 3.21
C TYR A 69 -8.87 -11.67 1.80
N ASN A 70 -9.38 -10.45 1.69
CA ASN A 70 -9.59 -9.75 0.42
C ASN A 70 -8.99 -8.35 0.38
N VAL A 71 -8.46 -7.86 1.49
CA VAL A 71 -7.73 -6.58 1.56
C VAL A 71 -6.33 -6.82 2.12
N TYR A 72 -5.33 -6.20 1.48
CA TYR A 72 -3.94 -6.23 1.90
C TYR A 72 -3.47 -4.81 2.15
N GLN A 73 -3.17 -4.47 3.39
CA GLN A 73 -2.84 -3.10 3.77
C GLN A 73 -1.35 -2.92 4.01
N THR A 74 -0.80 -1.83 3.46
CA THR A 74 0.55 -1.36 3.74
C THR A 74 0.66 0.15 3.58
N ASN A 75 1.84 0.69 3.90
CA ASN A 75 2.18 2.08 3.70
C ASN A 75 3.43 2.20 2.84
N LEU A 76 3.32 2.90 1.70
CA LEU A 76 4.42 3.17 0.75
C LEU A 76 5.07 4.53 1.04
N ARG A 77 5.42 4.77 2.28
CA ARG A 77 6.08 6.00 2.71
C ARG A 77 7.55 6.02 2.26
N SER A 78 8.08 7.20 2.09
CA SER A 78 9.47 7.41 1.67
C SER A 78 10.47 7.51 2.83
N ASP A 79 9.97 7.70 4.05
CA ASP A 79 10.84 7.78 5.22
C ASP A 79 11.45 6.43 5.57
N SER A 80 12.59 6.47 6.19
CA SER A 80 13.18 5.32 6.83
C SER A 80 12.87 5.33 8.32
N TRP A 81 12.42 4.23 8.88
CA TRP A 81 12.78 3.93 10.26
C TRP A 81 14.32 4.02 10.34
N LYS A 82 14.86 4.52 11.44
CA LYS A 82 16.32 4.73 11.58
C LYS A 82 17.17 3.52 11.17
N GLU A 83 16.58 2.33 11.14
CA GLU A 83 17.22 1.06 10.81
C GLU A 83 16.96 0.57 9.38
N HIS A 84 15.91 1.08 8.71
CA HIS A 84 15.55 0.69 7.35
C HIS A 84 15.53 1.93 6.46
N LYS A 85 16.68 2.29 5.91
CA LYS A 85 16.76 3.35 4.90
C LYS A 85 15.76 3.02 3.78
N SER A 86 14.94 4.00 3.41
CA SER A 86 14.07 3.88 2.25
C SER A 86 14.88 3.38 1.05
N ARG A 87 14.54 2.20 0.56
CA ARG A 87 15.26 1.58 -0.56
C ARG A 87 14.64 1.93 -1.90
N TYR A 88 13.45 2.50 -1.89
CA TYR A 88 12.69 2.81 -3.09
C TYR A 88 12.53 4.32 -3.34
N TRP A 89 13.02 5.17 -2.43
CA TRP A 89 12.98 6.61 -2.60
C TRP A 89 14.29 7.23 -2.08
N LYS A 90 14.94 8.02 -2.92
CA LYS A 90 16.15 8.75 -2.55
C LYS A 90 15.75 10.13 -2.08
N THR A 91 15.99 10.40 -0.81
CA THR A 91 15.74 11.70 -0.18
C THR A 91 17.04 12.24 0.38
N ASP A 92 18.03 12.45 -0.45
CA ASP A 92 19.15 13.27 -0.05
C ASP A 92 18.87 14.75 -0.40
N ALA A 93 19.69 15.65 0.09
CA ALA A 93 19.47 17.10 -0.05
C ALA A 93 19.41 17.58 -1.50
N THR A 94 19.68 16.71 -2.46
CA THR A 94 19.78 17.02 -3.90
C THR A 94 18.79 16.27 -4.77
N ASP A 95 18.30 15.10 -4.31
CA ASP A 95 17.50 14.18 -5.13
C ASP A 95 16.26 13.68 -4.37
N ASP A 96 15.11 14.27 -4.63
CA ASP A 96 13.80 13.76 -4.23
C ASP A 96 13.21 12.91 -5.37
N VAL A 97 13.81 11.73 -5.62
CA VAL A 97 13.48 10.89 -6.77
C VAL A 97 13.23 9.42 -6.36
N PRO A 98 12.30 8.72 -7.06
CA PRO A 98 12.08 7.30 -6.83
C PRO A 98 13.28 6.47 -7.32
N ASP A 99 13.59 5.39 -6.61
CA ASP A 99 14.45 4.33 -7.14
C ASP A 99 13.64 3.45 -8.10
N VAL A 100 13.62 3.83 -9.37
CA VAL A 100 12.81 3.16 -10.41
C VAL A 100 13.17 1.68 -10.52
N ALA A 101 14.44 1.31 -10.38
CA ALA A 101 14.88 -0.08 -10.47
C ALA A 101 14.31 -0.92 -9.31
N PHE A 102 14.29 -0.36 -8.11
CA PHE A 102 13.65 -1.02 -6.97
C PHE A 102 12.14 -1.19 -7.17
N TYR A 103 11.45 -0.16 -7.66
CA TYR A 103 10.03 -0.29 -7.99
C TYR A 103 9.79 -1.42 -8.99
N GLN A 104 10.51 -1.44 -10.10
CA GLN A 104 10.33 -2.43 -11.17
C GLN A 104 10.64 -3.86 -10.72
N ASN A 105 11.74 -4.05 -10.00
CA ASN A 105 12.21 -5.39 -9.64
C ASN A 105 11.54 -5.96 -8.40
N GLU A 106 11.00 -5.12 -7.53
CA GLU A 106 10.48 -5.50 -6.23
C GLU A 106 9.00 -5.14 -6.04
N LEU A 107 8.65 -3.86 -5.98
CA LEU A 107 7.31 -3.45 -5.61
C LEU A 107 6.27 -3.76 -6.67
N ASP A 108 6.57 -3.54 -7.95
CA ASP A 108 5.62 -3.83 -9.04
C ASP A 108 5.24 -5.30 -9.08
N ARG A 109 6.23 -6.18 -8.91
CA ARG A 109 5.99 -7.62 -8.87
C ARG A 109 5.07 -8.02 -7.72
N ARG A 110 5.27 -7.42 -6.56
CA ARG A 110 4.44 -7.67 -5.37
C ARG A 110 3.03 -7.11 -5.51
N MET A 111 2.90 -5.90 -6.03
CA MET A 111 1.60 -5.27 -6.28
C MET A 111 0.78 -6.05 -7.32
N GLN A 112 1.44 -6.50 -8.39
CA GLN A 112 0.79 -7.33 -9.41
C GLN A 112 0.37 -8.68 -8.83
N TYR A 113 1.23 -9.32 -8.03
CA TYR A 113 0.91 -10.58 -7.39
C TYR A 113 -0.32 -10.50 -6.49
N LEU A 114 -0.43 -9.46 -5.67
CA LEU A 114 -1.62 -9.24 -4.85
C LEU A 114 -2.88 -9.01 -5.70
N ALA A 115 -2.76 -8.26 -6.79
CA ALA A 115 -3.86 -8.05 -7.73
C ALA A 115 -4.31 -9.35 -8.40
N ASP A 116 -3.36 -10.20 -8.82
CA ASP A 116 -3.63 -11.50 -9.44
C ASP A 116 -4.29 -12.48 -8.45
N LEU A 117 -3.94 -12.42 -7.17
CA LEU A 117 -4.63 -13.13 -6.11
C LEU A 117 -6.02 -12.56 -5.79
N GLY A 118 -6.36 -11.40 -6.35
CA GLY A 118 -7.65 -10.74 -6.15
C GLY A 118 -7.76 -9.94 -4.85
N PHE A 119 -6.63 -9.53 -4.27
CA PHE A 119 -6.64 -8.57 -3.17
C PHE A 119 -6.92 -7.15 -3.64
N ILE A 120 -7.62 -6.40 -2.82
CA ILE A 120 -7.63 -4.94 -2.87
C ILE A 120 -6.48 -4.43 -2.01
N ASN A 121 -5.61 -3.61 -2.59
CA ASN A 121 -4.49 -3.04 -1.88
C ASN A 121 -4.92 -1.73 -1.18
N ALA A 122 -4.89 -1.71 0.15
CA ALA A 122 -5.08 -0.48 0.92
C ALA A 122 -3.71 0.18 1.12
N LEU A 123 -3.42 1.20 0.31
CA LEU A 123 -2.10 1.86 0.26
C LEU A 123 -2.10 3.22 0.94
N GLY A 124 -1.24 3.38 1.93
CA GLY A 124 -0.93 4.66 2.55
C GLY A 124 0.31 5.31 1.94
N PHE A 125 0.42 6.64 2.06
CA PHE A 125 1.56 7.42 1.56
C PHE A 125 2.44 7.97 2.67
N ALA A 126 1.88 8.19 3.86
CA ALA A 126 2.54 8.90 4.92
C ALA A 126 2.36 8.22 6.26
N TRP A 127 3.36 8.37 7.07
CA TRP A 127 3.36 8.05 8.49
C TRP A 127 4.11 9.18 9.20
N SER A 128 4.16 9.19 10.50
CA SER A 128 4.76 10.25 11.31
C SER A 128 6.00 10.92 10.73
N GLY A 129 7.08 10.18 10.58
CA GLY A 129 8.37 10.72 10.14
C GLY A 129 8.37 11.21 8.70
N SER A 130 7.58 10.60 7.82
CA SER A 130 7.50 11.03 6.42
C SER A 130 6.78 12.37 6.25
N ILE A 131 5.87 12.72 7.15
CA ILE A 131 5.17 14.01 7.12
C ILE A 131 6.15 15.18 7.34
N GLU A 132 7.21 14.97 8.11
CA GLU A 132 8.25 15.96 8.37
C GLU A 132 9.07 16.34 7.13
N GLN A 133 9.04 15.51 6.08
CA GLN A 133 9.70 15.79 4.79
C GLN A 133 8.99 16.89 3.98
N GLY A 134 7.83 17.32 4.42
CA GLY A 134 7.11 18.47 3.86
C GLY A 134 6.10 18.12 2.77
N VAL A 135 5.22 19.07 2.52
CA VAL A 135 4.04 18.90 1.65
C VAL A 135 4.43 18.59 0.19
N GLU A 136 5.43 19.27 -0.35
CA GLU A 136 5.81 19.07 -1.76
C GLU A 136 6.42 17.70 -2.00
N HIS A 137 7.22 17.21 -1.06
CA HIS A 137 7.70 15.83 -1.09
C HIS A 137 6.55 14.82 -1.07
N GLN A 138 5.59 15.00 -0.16
CA GLN A 138 4.42 14.10 -0.06
C GLN A 138 3.56 14.13 -1.34
N LYS A 139 3.37 15.29 -1.94
CA LYS A 139 2.67 15.42 -3.23
C LYS A 139 3.41 14.70 -4.35
N HIS A 140 4.75 14.82 -4.39
CA HIS A 140 5.56 14.14 -5.39
C HIS A 140 5.46 12.61 -5.25
N LEU A 141 5.66 12.09 -4.04
CA LEU A 141 5.49 10.68 -3.72
C LEU A 141 4.10 10.17 -4.10
N ALA A 142 3.06 10.87 -3.67
CA ALA A 142 1.68 10.46 -3.95
C ALA A 142 1.39 10.43 -5.46
N ARG A 143 1.80 11.46 -6.22
CA ARG A 143 1.64 11.48 -7.68
C ARG A 143 2.32 10.30 -8.35
N TYR A 144 3.55 9.98 -7.93
CA TYR A 144 4.29 8.86 -8.49
C TYR A 144 3.61 7.51 -8.20
N ILE A 145 3.21 7.27 -6.96
CA ILE A 145 2.57 6.03 -6.53
C ILE A 145 1.20 5.87 -7.20
N ILE A 146 0.41 6.94 -7.26
CA ILE A 146 -0.91 6.93 -7.91
C ILE A 146 -0.76 6.66 -9.42
N ALA A 147 0.17 7.31 -10.08
CA ALA A 147 0.42 7.09 -11.50
C ALA A 147 0.87 5.65 -11.79
N ARG A 148 1.61 5.04 -10.85
CA ARG A 148 2.15 3.69 -11.01
C ARG A 148 1.12 2.59 -10.72
N TYR A 149 0.33 2.74 -9.67
CA TYR A 149 -0.56 1.68 -9.16
C TYR A 149 -2.05 1.98 -9.27
N GLY A 150 -2.44 3.15 -9.79
CA GLY A 150 -3.84 3.54 -9.86
C GLY A 150 -4.72 2.69 -10.78
N ALA A 151 -4.11 1.90 -11.67
CA ALA A 151 -4.82 0.94 -12.51
C ALA A 151 -5.06 -0.43 -11.82
N LEU A 152 -4.41 -0.67 -10.70
CA LEU A 152 -4.60 -1.89 -9.89
C LEU A 152 -5.78 -1.71 -8.91
N PRO A 153 -6.26 -2.82 -8.31
CA PRO A 153 -7.29 -2.75 -7.26
C PRO A 153 -6.73 -2.10 -6.00
N VAL A 154 -6.86 -0.78 -5.89
CA VAL A 154 -6.30 0.02 -4.80
C VAL A 154 -7.38 0.84 -4.11
N VAL A 155 -7.27 0.95 -2.79
CA VAL A 155 -7.93 1.95 -1.95
C VAL A 155 -6.84 2.81 -1.31
N TRP A 156 -6.92 4.13 -1.46
CA TRP A 156 -5.94 5.06 -0.94
C TRP A 156 -6.24 5.38 0.53
N THR A 157 -5.28 5.07 1.40
CA THR A 157 -5.29 5.46 2.81
C THR A 157 -4.23 6.53 3.03
N LEU A 158 -4.61 7.76 3.30
CA LEU A 158 -3.69 8.90 3.22
C LEU A 158 -2.52 8.78 4.19
N SER A 159 -2.80 8.72 5.50
CA SER A 159 -1.78 8.68 6.53
C SER A 159 -2.26 7.92 7.76
N GLY A 160 -1.29 7.30 8.47
CA GLY A 160 -1.53 6.72 9.78
C GLY A 160 -1.21 7.68 10.93
N GLU A 161 -1.86 7.48 12.08
CA GLU A 161 -1.56 8.10 13.38
C GLU A 161 -1.52 9.64 13.41
N VAL A 162 -2.26 10.30 12.52
CA VAL A 162 -2.25 11.77 12.37
C VAL A 162 -2.55 12.49 13.69
N ALA A 163 -3.49 11.99 14.48
CA ALA A 163 -3.88 12.62 15.74
C ALA A 163 -2.81 12.52 16.84
N GLY A 164 -1.97 11.49 16.79
CA GLY A 164 -0.89 11.28 17.78
C GLY A 164 0.33 12.19 17.55
N TYR A 165 0.59 12.53 16.29
CA TYR A 165 1.78 13.31 15.92
C TYR A 165 1.58 14.83 15.91
N PHE A 166 0.35 15.30 15.93
CA PHE A 166 0.03 16.73 15.98
C PHE A 166 -0.85 17.06 17.19
N PRO A 167 -0.38 16.77 18.43
CA PRO A 167 -1.17 17.09 19.62
C PRO A 167 -1.41 18.60 19.70
N GLY A 168 -2.68 18.99 19.80
CA GLY A 168 -3.08 20.39 19.92
C GLY A 168 -3.15 21.18 18.62
N LYS A 169 -2.91 20.57 17.46
CA LYS A 169 -3.18 21.19 16.15
C LYS A 169 -4.52 20.73 15.58
N PRO A 170 -5.28 21.60 14.92
CA PRO A 170 -6.47 21.17 14.20
C PRO A 170 -6.14 20.09 13.17
N ARG A 171 -7.00 19.08 13.04
CA ARG A 171 -6.83 18.00 12.03
C ARG A 171 -6.62 18.53 10.61
N GLU A 172 -7.17 19.69 10.32
CA GLU A 172 -7.10 20.40 9.02
C GLU A 172 -5.68 20.89 8.67
N THR A 173 -4.79 21.04 9.66
CA THR A 173 -3.39 21.44 9.44
C THR A 173 -2.44 20.26 9.20
N ALA A 174 -2.91 19.04 9.32
CA ALA A 174 -2.12 17.82 9.15
C ALA A 174 -2.36 17.13 7.79
N ILE A 175 -3.21 17.71 6.96
CA ILE A 175 -3.56 17.20 5.61
C ILE A 175 -3.13 18.28 4.57
#